data_53cf07fe5d0e0f9ce6df12b5275f2b52
#
_entry.id   53cf07fe5d0e0f9ce6df12b5275f2b52
#
_cell.length_a   1.000
_cell.length_b   1.000
_cell.length_c   1.000
_cell.angle_alpha   90.00
_cell.angle_beta   90.00
_cell.angle_gamma   90.00
#
_symmetry.space_group_name_H-M   'P 1'
#
loop_
_entity.id
_entity.type
_entity.pdbx_description
1 polymer ?
#
loop_
_entity_poly.entity_id
_entity_poly.type
_entity_poly.pdbx_seq_one_letter_code
_entity_poly.pdbx_strand_id
1 'polypeptide(L)'
;MKIVIKKFVSAVLALGLTSLAAAQGFDDGTSATFYKSLKGKKVVFVPISMGMDIAAGFAAGMQRLADENGFQLQIRDPNWKTDQAVQAITQIITEKPDLLVVQNIDMQANARVLQRAMEAGVRVLQLNVKATTNTTAHVGVDWYKNAETNAKKLVEKCSPKNGGNGKIAILQGTLNNPTNFIGMKAFQDVMTANPEMKVVANQSSDWDASKAHAVVSTVLRQNPDLCGYFGFWDGQDSGLAAAVREAGKTGKIYVVSQGAGESAACAKIADGSYDFYVSYNILELTKPINDAITVILQHGTNEKVRPFAIYQTTQHLTKATLNSNSCWTLSQIKRGY
;
A
#
# COMPACT_ATOMS: atom_id res chain seq x y z
N MET A 1 -21.04 81.42 -11.53
CA MET A 1 -20.26 80.36 -12.21
C MET A 1 -19.18 79.79 -11.34
N LYS A 2 -19.51 79.44 -10.05
CA LYS A 2 -18.53 78.85 -9.07
C LYS A 2 -19.06 77.67 -8.25
N ILE A 3 -20.26 77.12 -8.54
CA ILE A 3 -20.89 76.07 -7.74
C ILE A 3 -20.92 74.68 -8.46
N VAL A 4 -20.64 74.61 -9.77
CA VAL A 4 -20.75 73.38 -10.55
C VAL A 4 -19.45 72.50 -10.51
N ILE A 5 -18.29 73.12 -10.20
CA ILE A 5 -16.99 72.42 -10.24
C ILE A 5 -16.71 71.56 -8.97
N LYS A 6 -17.36 71.88 -7.81
CA LYS A 6 -17.14 71.13 -6.58
C LYS A 6 -17.87 69.75 -6.48
N LYS A 7 -18.90 69.52 -7.30
CA LYS A 7 -19.63 68.22 -7.29
C LYS A 7 -19.06 67.17 -8.24
N PHE A 8 -18.20 67.52 -9.16
CA PHE A 8 -17.60 66.57 -10.09
C PHE A 8 -16.31 65.92 -9.56
N VAL A 9 -15.59 66.59 -8.63
CA VAL A 9 -14.36 66.03 -8.05
C VAL A 9 -14.67 64.97 -6.99
N SER A 10 -15.79 65.04 -6.29
CA SER A 10 -16.18 64.05 -5.27
C SER A 10 -16.71 62.74 -5.86
N ALA A 11 -17.24 62.75 -7.09
CA ALA A 11 -17.73 61.54 -7.74
C ALA A 11 -16.61 60.67 -8.35
N VAL A 12 -15.49 61.28 -8.76
CA VAL A 12 -14.35 60.56 -9.33
C VAL A 12 -13.48 59.88 -8.24
N LEU A 13 -13.46 60.44 -7.02
CA LEU A 13 -12.74 59.81 -5.90
C LEU A 13 -13.48 58.59 -5.31
N ALA A 14 -14.81 58.52 -5.44
CA ALA A 14 -15.60 57.37 -4.95
C ALA A 14 -15.54 56.14 -5.88
N LEU A 15 -15.28 56.34 -7.18
CA LEU A 15 -15.12 55.23 -8.14
C LEU A 15 -13.70 54.62 -8.14
N GLY A 16 -12.70 55.33 -7.62
CA GLY A 16 -11.32 54.86 -7.52
C GLY A 16 -11.07 53.93 -6.33
N LEU A 17 -11.93 53.96 -5.29
CA LEU A 17 -11.78 53.13 -4.09
C LEU A 17 -12.46 51.78 -4.20
N THR A 18 -13.40 51.60 -5.11
CA THR A 18 -14.08 50.30 -5.32
C THR A 18 -13.30 49.36 -6.24
N SER A 19 -12.35 49.88 -7.03
CA SER A 19 -11.51 49.03 -7.90
C SER A 19 -10.27 48.43 -7.20
N LEU A 20 -9.88 48.99 -6.04
CA LEU A 20 -8.78 48.42 -5.24
C LEU A 20 -9.23 47.23 -4.38
N ALA A 21 -10.51 47.15 -4.04
CA ALA A 21 -11.04 45.98 -3.28
C ALA A 21 -11.26 44.74 -4.15
N ALA A 22 -11.40 44.90 -5.49
CA ALA A 22 -11.57 43.82 -6.44
C ALA A 22 -10.24 43.22 -6.93
N ALA A 23 -9.08 43.83 -6.57
CA ALA A 23 -7.74 43.33 -6.91
C ALA A 23 -7.03 42.63 -5.75
N GLN A 24 -7.62 42.56 -4.58
CA GLN A 24 -7.16 41.62 -3.52
C GLN A 24 -7.71 40.25 -3.90
N GLY A 25 -6.84 39.48 -4.54
CA GLY A 25 -7.16 38.16 -5.07
C GLY A 25 -7.89 37.25 -4.06
N PHE A 26 -8.50 36.24 -4.57
CA PHE A 26 -9.23 35.16 -3.89
C PHE A 26 -8.37 34.41 -2.85
N ASP A 27 -7.66 35.07 -1.96
CA ASP A 27 -7.06 34.45 -0.81
C ASP A 27 -8.09 34.47 0.34
N ASP A 28 -8.81 33.36 0.48
CA ASP A 28 -9.74 33.14 1.60
C ASP A 28 -9.03 32.71 2.90
N GLY A 29 -7.68 32.69 2.93
CA GLY A 29 -6.86 32.26 4.04
C GLY A 29 -6.75 30.72 4.19
N THR A 30 -7.40 29.96 3.32
CA THR A 30 -7.40 28.47 3.39
C THR A 30 -6.00 27.91 3.24
N SER A 31 -5.20 28.43 2.29
CA SER A 31 -3.81 27.99 2.08
C SER A 31 -2.93 28.23 3.31
N ALA A 32 -3.00 29.46 3.89
CA ALA A 32 -2.21 29.76 5.08
C ALA A 32 -2.62 28.87 6.27
N THR A 33 -3.91 28.61 6.44
CA THR A 33 -4.46 27.72 7.47
C THR A 33 -3.97 26.29 7.29
N PHE A 34 -3.97 25.79 6.03
CA PHE A 34 -3.45 24.46 5.68
C PHE A 34 -1.99 24.30 6.14
N TYR A 35 -1.08 25.13 5.67
CA TYR A 35 0.35 25.02 6.01
C TYR A 35 0.61 25.21 7.51
N LYS A 36 -0.13 26.13 8.16
CA LYS A 36 -0.03 26.32 9.62
C LYS A 36 -0.46 25.10 10.41
N SER A 37 -1.47 24.36 9.94
CA SER A 37 -1.97 23.15 10.62
C SER A 37 -0.99 21.98 10.58
N LEU A 38 -0.10 21.92 9.57
CA LEU A 38 0.88 20.85 9.38
C LEU A 38 2.22 21.15 10.06
N LYS A 39 2.62 22.43 10.09
CA LYS A 39 3.94 22.84 10.57
C LYS A 39 4.20 22.45 12.02
N GLY A 40 5.36 21.81 12.26
CA GLY A 40 5.83 21.38 13.58
C GLY A 40 5.14 20.14 14.15
N LYS A 41 4.17 19.55 13.42
CA LYS A 41 3.53 18.28 13.80
C LYS A 41 4.52 17.13 13.82
N LYS A 42 4.22 16.10 14.61
CA LYS A 42 5.04 14.88 14.74
C LYS A 42 4.29 13.67 14.19
N VAL A 43 4.86 13.04 13.18
CA VAL A 43 4.39 11.80 12.59
C VAL A 43 5.41 10.72 12.87
N VAL A 44 4.97 9.57 13.39
CA VAL A 44 5.85 8.42 13.62
C VAL A 44 5.40 7.29 12.70
N PHE A 45 6.32 6.74 11.92
CA PHE A 45 6.06 5.59 11.07
C PHE A 45 6.70 4.32 11.65
N VAL A 46 5.89 3.28 11.82
CA VAL A 46 6.30 1.93 12.21
C VAL A 46 6.04 1.00 11.01
N PRO A 47 7.06 0.72 10.18
CA PRO A 47 6.95 -0.25 9.06
C PRO A 47 6.93 -1.69 9.56
N ILE A 48 6.80 -2.65 8.64
CA ILE A 48 7.15 -4.05 8.91
C ILE A 48 8.67 -4.18 9.03
N SER A 49 9.40 -3.67 8.05
CA SER A 49 10.86 -3.56 8.06
C SER A 49 11.32 -2.55 7.01
N MET A 50 12.27 -1.69 7.36
CA MET A 50 12.91 -0.77 6.41
C MET A 50 13.80 -1.46 5.38
N GLY A 51 14.13 -2.74 5.59
CA GLY A 51 14.82 -3.57 4.61
C GLY A 51 13.97 -3.95 3.39
N MET A 52 12.69 -3.59 3.37
CA MET A 52 11.79 -3.80 2.23
C MET A 52 11.70 -2.54 1.36
N ASP A 53 11.83 -2.68 0.04
CA ASP A 53 11.68 -1.56 -0.92
C ASP A 53 10.33 -0.85 -0.77
N ILE A 54 9.26 -1.61 -0.52
CA ILE A 54 7.92 -1.06 -0.25
C ILE A 54 7.91 -0.11 0.96
N ALA A 55 8.54 -0.49 2.08
CA ALA A 55 8.60 0.35 3.28
C ALA A 55 9.47 1.59 3.04
N ALA A 56 10.60 1.43 2.34
CA ALA A 56 11.45 2.53 1.92
C ALA A 56 10.70 3.50 0.98
N GLY A 57 9.86 2.98 0.09
CA GLY A 57 9.00 3.77 -0.80
C GLY A 57 7.97 4.60 -0.02
N PHE A 58 7.26 4.00 0.92
CA PHE A 58 6.34 4.72 1.79
C PHE A 58 7.05 5.81 2.61
N ALA A 59 8.18 5.45 3.22
CA ALA A 59 8.98 6.41 4.00
C ALA A 59 9.46 7.59 3.14
N ALA A 60 9.93 7.34 1.91
CA ALA A 60 10.39 8.40 1.00
C ALA A 60 9.24 9.34 0.59
N GLY A 61 8.05 8.80 0.31
CA GLY A 61 6.86 9.61 -0.01
C GLY A 61 6.41 10.48 1.17
N MET A 62 6.37 9.91 2.37
CA MET A 62 6.03 10.64 3.60
C MET A 62 7.10 11.67 3.98
N GLN A 63 8.40 11.36 3.79
CA GLN A 63 9.49 12.29 4.08
C GLN A 63 9.42 13.52 3.17
N ARG A 64 9.18 13.33 1.87
CA ARG A 64 8.98 14.43 0.96
C ARG A 64 7.81 15.33 1.39
N LEU A 65 6.66 14.72 1.75
CA LEU A 65 5.53 15.50 2.26
C LEU A 65 5.89 16.28 3.53
N ALA A 66 6.69 15.68 4.43
CA ALA A 66 7.15 16.32 5.66
C ALA A 66 8.05 17.52 5.36
N ASP A 67 9.00 17.37 4.43
CA ASP A 67 9.92 18.43 4.01
C ASP A 67 9.17 19.62 3.37
N GLU A 68 8.19 19.32 2.51
CA GLU A 68 7.35 20.33 1.83
C GLU A 68 6.44 21.11 2.79
N ASN A 69 5.98 20.48 3.88
CA ASN A 69 4.96 21.06 4.77
C ASN A 69 5.46 21.36 6.19
N GLY A 70 6.71 21.06 6.51
CA GLY A 70 7.36 21.44 7.76
C GLY A 70 6.92 20.64 8.99
N PHE A 71 6.42 19.41 8.83
CA PHE A 71 6.23 18.47 9.95
C PHE A 71 7.43 17.52 10.07
N GLN A 72 7.52 16.81 11.19
CA GLN A 72 8.61 15.89 11.47
C GLN A 72 8.13 14.45 11.22
N LEU A 73 8.90 13.68 10.44
CA LEU A 73 8.72 12.24 10.29
C LEU A 73 9.80 11.51 11.09
N GLN A 74 9.39 10.59 11.96
CA GLN A 74 10.30 9.67 12.64
C GLN A 74 9.96 8.22 12.25
N ILE A 75 10.98 7.38 12.12
CA ILE A 75 10.81 5.97 11.79
C ILE A 75 11.25 5.11 12.98
N ARG A 76 10.44 4.13 13.34
CA ARG A 76 10.74 3.09 14.34
C ARG A 76 10.66 1.73 13.64
N ASP A 77 11.81 1.22 13.20
CA ASP A 77 11.88 -0.03 12.44
C ASP A 77 11.92 -1.25 13.38
N PRO A 78 10.90 -2.10 13.39
CA PRO A 78 10.89 -3.33 14.18
C PRO A 78 11.61 -4.49 13.49
N ASN A 79 12.06 -4.30 12.26
CA ASN A 79 12.83 -5.28 11.50
C ASN A 79 12.23 -6.71 11.55
N TRP A 80 10.99 -6.86 11.12
CA TRP A 80 10.22 -8.12 11.09
C TRP A 80 9.84 -8.70 12.47
N LYS A 81 10.12 -8.02 13.58
CA LYS A 81 9.86 -8.55 14.93
C LYS A 81 8.59 -7.96 15.53
N THR A 82 7.58 -8.80 15.71
CA THR A 82 6.28 -8.41 16.28
C THR A 82 6.41 -7.80 17.69
N ASP A 83 7.26 -8.37 18.55
CA ASP A 83 7.52 -7.87 19.89
C ASP A 83 8.15 -6.47 19.87
N GLN A 84 9.08 -6.21 18.97
CA GLN A 84 9.68 -4.89 18.78
C GLN A 84 8.67 -3.88 18.23
N ALA A 85 7.76 -4.27 17.32
CA ALA A 85 6.68 -3.41 16.86
C ALA A 85 5.76 -2.99 18.02
N VAL A 86 5.33 -3.95 18.83
CA VAL A 86 4.48 -3.70 20.02
C VAL A 86 5.20 -2.82 21.03
N GLN A 87 6.49 -3.04 21.27
CA GLN A 87 7.29 -2.22 22.17
C GLN A 87 7.44 -0.80 21.65
N ALA A 88 7.77 -0.61 20.37
CA ALA A 88 7.87 0.69 19.73
C ALA A 88 6.56 1.47 19.83
N ILE A 89 5.42 0.85 19.49
CA ILE A 89 4.10 1.49 19.59
C ILE A 89 3.77 1.83 21.05
N THR A 90 4.14 1.00 22.01
CA THR A 90 3.92 1.28 23.44
C THR A 90 4.70 2.51 23.90
N GLN A 91 5.94 2.71 23.43
CA GLN A 91 6.72 3.91 23.68
C GLN A 91 6.08 5.14 23.02
N ILE A 92 5.65 5.01 21.77
CA ILE A 92 4.99 6.08 20.99
C ILE A 92 3.72 6.59 21.71
N ILE A 93 2.98 5.71 22.40
CA ILE A 93 1.82 6.12 23.20
C ILE A 93 2.20 7.16 24.27
N THR A 94 3.37 7.02 24.91
CA THR A 94 3.84 7.99 25.92
C THR A 94 4.38 9.28 25.30
N GLU A 95 4.92 9.21 24.08
CA GLU A 95 5.44 10.37 23.33
C GLU A 95 4.31 11.25 22.76
N LYS A 96 3.10 10.71 22.60
CA LYS A 96 1.90 11.38 22.07
C LYS A 96 2.16 12.18 20.79
N PRO A 97 2.60 11.54 19.69
CA PRO A 97 2.71 12.23 18.42
C PRO A 97 1.32 12.65 17.89
N ASP A 98 1.29 13.55 16.92
CA ASP A 98 0.05 13.96 16.25
C ASP A 98 -0.55 12.82 15.39
N LEU A 99 0.31 11.92 14.88
CA LEU A 99 -0.11 10.77 14.08
C LEU A 99 0.90 9.60 14.20
N LEU A 100 0.39 8.42 14.45
CA LEU A 100 1.09 7.14 14.26
C LEU A 100 0.65 6.53 12.92
N VAL A 101 1.59 6.31 12.01
CA VAL A 101 1.41 5.52 10.79
C VAL A 101 1.98 4.14 11.02
N VAL A 102 1.23 3.07 10.75
CA VAL A 102 1.69 1.71 11.03
C VAL A 102 1.37 0.74 9.91
N GLN A 103 2.37 -0.03 9.50
CA GLN A 103 2.21 -1.20 8.64
C GLN A 103 2.25 -2.46 9.53
N ASN A 104 1.15 -3.20 9.60
CA ASN A 104 0.99 -4.23 10.62
C ASN A 104 1.72 -5.53 10.26
N ILE A 105 2.59 -6.01 11.16
CA ILE A 105 3.28 -7.30 11.06
C ILE A 105 2.32 -8.43 11.43
N ASP A 106 1.65 -8.28 12.57
CA ASP A 106 0.72 -9.25 13.16
C ASP A 106 -0.63 -8.57 13.42
N MET A 107 -1.71 -9.19 12.94
CA MET A 107 -3.03 -8.57 13.01
C MET A 107 -3.64 -8.53 14.41
N GLN A 108 -3.27 -9.45 15.31
CA GLN A 108 -3.82 -9.52 16.67
C GLN A 108 -2.96 -8.77 17.68
N ALA A 109 -1.64 -9.00 17.64
CA ALA A 109 -0.72 -8.32 18.55
C ALA A 109 -0.77 -6.81 18.35
N ASN A 110 -0.75 -6.35 17.10
CA ASN A 110 -0.85 -4.93 16.79
C ASN A 110 -2.25 -4.35 17.12
N ALA A 111 -3.33 -5.11 16.94
CA ALA A 111 -4.68 -4.62 17.23
C ALA A 111 -4.82 -4.10 18.67
N ARG A 112 -4.32 -4.84 19.65
CA ARG A 112 -4.40 -4.48 21.07
C ARG A 112 -3.61 -3.20 21.39
N VAL A 113 -2.39 -3.08 20.86
CA VAL A 113 -1.55 -1.90 21.14
C VAL A 113 -2.05 -0.67 20.40
N LEU A 114 -2.60 -0.80 19.19
CA LEU A 114 -3.21 0.29 18.44
C LEU A 114 -4.50 0.81 19.11
N GLN A 115 -5.29 -0.10 19.67
CA GLN A 115 -6.45 0.31 20.47
C GLN A 115 -6.03 1.17 21.67
N ARG A 116 -5.01 0.75 22.44
CA ARG A 116 -4.46 1.54 23.55
C ARG A 116 -3.91 2.89 23.08
N ALA A 117 -3.29 2.95 21.89
CA ALA A 117 -2.82 4.22 21.33
C ALA A 117 -3.96 5.20 21.10
N MET A 118 -5.07 4.74 20.51
CA MET A 118 -6.25 5.58 20.29
C MET A 118 -6.94 5.99 21.60
N GLU A 119 -7.04 5.09 22.58
CA GLU A 119 -7.56 5.39 23.92
C GLU A 119 -6.72 6.46 24.64
N ALA A 120 -5.41 6.48 24.38
CA ALA A 120 -4.49 7.52 24.86
C ALA A 120 -4.55 8.84 24.05
N GLY A 121 -5.40 8.91 23.01
CA GLY A 121 -5.59 10.09 22.16
C GLY A 121 -4.64 10.19 20.98
N VAL A 122 -3.80 9.17 20.70
CA VAL A 122 -2.94 9.13 19.51
C VAL A 122 -3.77 8.72 18.29
N ARG A 123 -3.75 9.54 17.24
CA ARG A 123 -4.36 9.17 15.95
C ARG A 123 -3.55 8.12 15.26
N VAL A 124 -4.23 7.17 14.62
CA VAL A 124 -3.58 6.02 13.99
C VAL A 124 -4.05 5.85 12.55
N LEU A 125 -3.10 5.92 11.61
CA LEU A 125 -3.28 5.52 10.22
C LEU A 125 -2.68 4.12 10.00
N GLN A 126 -3.51 3.14 9.70
CA GLN A 126 -3.03 1.83 9.26
C GLN A 126 -2.71 1.88 7.77
N LEU A 127 -1.50 1.50 7.41
CA LEU A 127 -0.95 1.58 6.08
C LEU A 127 -0.86 0.19 5.45
N ASN A 128 -1.44 0.05 4.26
CA ASN A 128 -1.38 -1.14 3.40
C ASN A 128 -1.94 -2.42 4.06
N VAL A 129 -1.41 -2.83 5.19
CA VAL A 129 -1.80 -4.04 5.93
C VAL A 129 -2.54 -3.65 7.20
N LYS A 130 -3.78 -4.12 7.36
CA LYS A 130 -4.67 -3.76 8.45
C LYS A 130 -4.66 -4.80 9.58
N ALA A 131 -4.57 -4.35 10.84
CA ALA A 131 -4.88 -5.17 12.01
C ALA A 131 -6.40 -5.34 12.19
N THR A 132 -6.82 -6.22 13.11
CA THR A 132 -8.26 -6.49 13.35
C THR A 132 -9.01 -5.34 14.02
N THR A 133 -8.32 -4.33 14.53
CA THR A 133 -8.95 -3.14 15.13
C THR A 133 -9.18 -2.03 14.10
N ASN A 134 -10.28 -1.28 14.27
CA ASN A 134 -10.52 -0.06 13.51
C ASN A 134 -9.74 1.10 14.15
N THR A 135 -9.14 1.96 13.31
CA THR A 135 -8.34 3.11 13.74
C THR A 135 -8.86 4.39 13.09
N THR A 136 -8.15 5.51 13.30
CA THR A 136 -8.53 6.81 12.72
C THR A 136 -8.67 6.73 11.20
N ALA A 137 -7.73 6.03 10.52
CA ALA A 137 -7.84 5.79 9.10
C ALA A 137 -7.13 4.50 8.66
N HIS A 138 -7.47 4.04 7.46
CA HIS A 138 -6.75 3.00 6.74
C HIS A 138 -6.55 3.44 5.29
N VAL A 139 -5.32 3.29 4.79
CA VAL A 139 -5.00 3.45 3.36
C VAL A 139 -4.26 2.20 2.88
N GLY A 140 -4.80 1.55 1.86
CA GLY A 140 -4.21 0.32 1.35
C GLY A 140 -4.94 -0.19 0.12
N VAL A 141 -4.90 -1.51 -0.09
CA VAL A 141 -5.59 -2.19 -1.18
C VAL A 141 -6.55 -3.24 -0.66
N ASP A 142 -7.47 -3.65 -1.50
CA ASP A 142 -8.39 -4.75 -1.19
C ASP A 142 -7.68 -6.09 -1.41
N TRP A 143 -7.08 -6.62 -0.34
CA TRP A 143 -6.35 -7.89 -0.36
C TRP A 143 -7.20 -9.09 -0.76
N TYR A 144 -8.50 -9.07 -0.40
CA TYR A 144 -9.44 -10.11 -0.82
C TYR A 144 -9.61 -10.07 -2.34
N LYS A 145 -9.89 -8.88 -2.88
CA LYS A 145 -10.09 -8.68 -4.31
C LYS A 145 -8.86 -9.03 -5.15
N ASN A 146 -7.68 -8.68 -4.65
CA ASN A 146 -6.42 -9.02 -5.33
C ASN A 146 -6.20 -10.54 -5.40
N ALA A 147 -6.36 -11.23 -4.27
CA ALA A 147 -6.22 -12.67 -4.21
C ALA A 147 -7.31 -13.41 -5.00
N GLU A 148 -8.55 -12.93 -4.94
CA GLU A 148 -9.66 -13.41 -5.77
C GLU A 148 -9.33 -13.32 -7.27
N THR A 149 -8.78 -12.18 -7.69
CA THR A 149 -8.38 -11.95 -9.08
C THR A 149 -7.31 -12.96 -9.53
N ASN A 150 -6.25 -13.13 -8.73
CA ASN A 150 -5.19 -14.11 -8.99
C ASN A 150 -5.72 -15.55 -9.03
N ALA A 151 -6.59 -15.93 -8.09
CA ALA A 151 -7.19 -17.26 -8.05
C ALA A 151 -8.07 -17.54 -9.29
N LYS A 152 -8.87 -16.55 -9.70
CA LYS A 152 -9.68 -16.64 -10.94
C LYS A 152 -8.82 -16.81 -12.20
N LYS A 153 -7.65 -16.16 -12.25
CA LYS A 153 -6.70 -16.34 -13.37
C LYS A 153 -6.09 -17.74 -13.39
N LEU A 154 -5.81 -18.35 -12.23
CA LEU A 154 -5.41 -19.75 -12.15
C LEU A 154 -6.52 -20.70 -12.63
N VAL A 155 -7.76 -20.47 -12.23
CA VAL A 155 -8.91 -21.26 -12.70
C VAL A 155 -9.06 -21.10 -14.22
N GLU A 156 -9.03 -19.88 -14.75
CA GLU A 156 -9.11 -19.58 -16.18
C GLU A 156 -8.06 -20.39 -16.98
N LYS A 157 -6.84 -20.50 -16.45
CA LYS A 157 -5.73 -21.16 -17.15
C LYS A 157 -5.66 -22.66 -16.90
N CYS A 158 -5.93 -23.10 -15.67
CA CYS A 158 -5.63 -24.47 -15.23
C CYS A 158 -6.85 -25.38 -15.12
N SER A 159 -8.09 -24.86 -15.16
CA SER A 159 -9.27 -25.68 -15.06
C SER A 159 -9.38 -26.70 -16.19
N PRO A 160 -9.75 -27.98 -15.90
CA PRO A 160 -10.08 -28.97 -16.92
C PRO A 160 -11.16 -28.51 -17.90
N LYS A 161 -12.06 -27.65 -17.49
CA LYS A 161 -13.09 -27.03 -18.35
C LYS A 161 -12.47 -26.18 -19.48
N ASN A 162 -11.24 -25.70 -19.26
CA ASN A 162 -10.52 -24.83 -20.20
C ASN A 162 -9.29 -25.55 -20.82
N GLY A 163 -9.20 -26.89 -20.69
CA GLY A 163 -8.11 -27.69 -21.23
C GLY A 163 -6.89 -27.83 -20.32
N GLY A 164 -6.93 -27.33 -19.09
CA GLY A 164 -5.92 -27.58 -18.07
C GLY A 164 -6.10 -28.95 -17.40
N ASN A 165 -5.22 -29.28 -16.43
CA ASN A 165 -5.32 -30.51 -15.66
C ASN A 165 -5.82 -30.29 -14.21
N GLY A 166 -6.13 -29.06 -13.84
CA GLY A 166 -6.66 -28.66 -12.54
C GLY A 166 -5.63 -28.62 -11.40
N LYS A 167 -4.40 -29.09 -11.60
CA LYS A 167 -3.39 -29.19 -10.53
C LYS A 167 -2.69 -27.85 -10.27
N ILE A 168 -2.86 -27.31 -9.08
CA ILE A 168 -2.23 -26.06 -8.67
C ILE A 168 -1.58 -26.20 -7.29
N ALA A 169 -0.61 -25.33 -7.01
CA ALA A 169 0.06 -25.23 -5.73
C ALA A 169 -0.03 -23.80 -5.17
N ILE A 170 0.13 -23.66 -3.86
CA ILE A 170 0.08 -22.40 -3.13
C ILE A 170 1.40 -22.20 -2.39
N LEU A 171 1.95 -20.99 -2.49
CA LEU A 171 3.08 -20.53 -1.68
C LEU A 171 2.61 -19.38 -0.77
N GLN A 172 2.35 -19.70 0.48
CA GLN A 172 1.94 -18.74 1.49
C GLN A 172 3.12 -18.00 2.09
N GLY A 173 2.84 -16.79 2.62
CA GLY A 173 3.75 -16.10 3.52
C GLY A 173 3.60 -16.60 4.97
N THR A 174 3.87 -15.72 5.95
CA THR A 174 3.65 -16.03 7.37
C THR A 174 2.16 -16.16 7.66
N LEU A 175 1.74 -17.27 8.28
CA LEU A 175 0.32 -17.66 8.36
C LEU A 175 -0.57 -16.67 9.15
N ASN A 176 -0.05 -16.01 10.18
CA ASN A 176 -0.77 -15.02 11.00
C ASN A 176 -0.70 -13.59 10.43
N ASN A 177 -0.09 -13.40 9.27
CA ASN A 177 -0.07 -12.11 8.58
C ASN A 177 -1.46 -11.80 7.97
N PRO A 178 -1.98 -10.56 8.11
CA PRO A 178 -3.31 -10.21 7.62
C PRO A 178 -3.51 -10.46 6.12
N THR A 179 -2.51 -10.16 5.29
CA THR A 179 -2.62 -10.35 3.84
C THR A 179 -2.71 -11.81 3.47
N ASN A 180 -1.96 -12.66 4.17
CA ASN A 180 -2.01 -14.11 3.99
C ASN A 180 -3.38 -14.67 4.38
N PHE A 181 -3.90 -14.29 5.56
CA PHE A 181 -5.19 -14.75 6.04
C PHE A 181 -6.35 -14.35 5.11
N ILE A 182 -6.40 -13.07 4.72
CA ILE A 182 -7.44 -12.55 3.82
C ILE A 182 -7.32 -13.17 2.43
N GLY A 183 -6.10 -13.28 1.91
CA GLY A 183 -5.84 -13.87 0.60
C GLY A 183 -6.22 -15.34 0.52
N MET A 184 -5.92 -16.13 1.56
CA MET A 184 -6.35 -17.53 1.64
C MET A 184 -7.86 -17.68 1.68
N LYS A 185 -8.58 -16.78 2.37
CA LYS A 185 -10.06 -16.79 2.36
C LYS A 185 -10.58 -16.59 0.93
N ALA A 186 -10.08 -15.59 0.21
CA ALA A 186 -10.46 -15.31 -1.17
C ALA A 186 -10.13 -16.49 -2.11
N PHE A 187 -8.93 -17.05 -1.96
CA PHE A 187 -8.52 -18.24 -2.71
C PHE A 187 -9.47 -19.41 -2.48
N GLN A 188 -9.80 -19.73 -1.22
CA GLN A 188 -10.72 -20.81 -0.85
C GLN A 188 -12.13 -20.59 -1.42
N ASP A 189 -12.64 -19.37 -1.39
CA ASP A 189 -13.96 -19.06 -1.97
C ASP A 189 -14.00 -19.34 -3.49
N VAL A 190 -12.92 -18.96 -4.20
CA VAL A 190 -12.80 -19.27 -5.64
C VAL A 190 -12.67 -20.78 -5.88
N MET A 191 -11.89 -21.50 -5.08
CA MET A 191 -11.75 -22.97 -5.24
C MET A 191 -13.05 -23.70 -4.90
N THR A 192 -13.80 -23.24 -3.91
CA THR A 192 -15.13 -23.81 -3.59
C THR A 192 -16.11 -23.69 -4.77
N ALA A 193 -16.02 -22.60 -5.53
CA ALA A 193 -16.82 -22.42 -6.73
C ALA A 193 -16.30 -23.20 -7.95
N ASN A 194 -15.09 -23.79 -7.87
CA ASN A 194 -14.42 -24.52 -8.95
C ASN A 194 -13.86 -25.86 -8.43
N PRO A 195 -14.73 -26.82 -8.06
CA PRO A 195 -14.33 -28.06 -7.38
C PRO A 195 -13.48 -29.01 -8.24
N GLU A 196 -13.40 -28.78 -9.54
CA GLU A 196 -12.51 -29.49 -10.45
C GLU A 196 -11.02 -29.14 -10.27
N MET A 197 -10.72 -28.01 -9.58
CA MET A 197 -9.35 -27.62 -9.25
C MET A 197 -8.81 -28.42 -8.07
N LYS A 198 -7.54 -28.83 -8.14
CA LYS A 198 -6.88 -29.66 -7.12
C LYS A 198 -5.65 -28.94 -6.57
N VAL A 199 -5.71 -28.53 -5.32
CA VAL A 199 -4.56 -27.99 -4.60
C VAL A 199 -3.68 -29.16 -4.19
N VAL A 200 -2.56 -29.39 -4.90
CA VAL A 200 -1.64 -30.52 -4.66
C VAL A 200 -0.57 -30.20 -3.63
N ALA A 201 -0.31 -28.92 -3.37
CA ALA A 201 0.59 -28.46 -2.33
C ALA A 201 0.15 -27.09 -1.80
N ASN A 202 0.28 -26.91 -0.48
CA ASN A 202 0.02 -25.65 0.21
C ASN A 202 1.11 -25.48 1.28
N GLN A 203 2.08 -24.62 1.00
CA GLN A 203 3.29 -24.47 1.79
C GLN A 203 3.52 -22.99 2.14
N SER A 204 4.21 -22.73 3.26
CA SER A 204 4.64 -21.39 3.67
C SER A 204 6.15 -21.23 3.48
N SER A 205 6.58 -20.03 3.09
CA SER A 205 7.98 -19.63 3.06
C SER A 205 8.31 -18.49 4.02
N ASP A 206 7.37 -18.06 4.86
CA ASP A 206 7.55 -16.97 5.83
C ASP A 206 8.03 -15.65 5.18
N TRP A 207 7.61 -15.37 3.95
CA TRP A 207 8.03 -14.23 3.13
C TRP A 207 9.51 -14.28 2.68
N ASP A 208 10.20 -15.41 2.88
CA ASP A 208 11.61 -15.59 2.52
C ASP A 208 11.76 -16.24 1.14
N ALA A 209 12.50 -15.59 0.24
CA ALA A 209 12.71 -16.07 -1.14
C ALA A 209 13.55 -17.36 -1.21
N SER A 210 14.53 -17.55 -0.30
CA SER A 210 15.36 -18.76 -0.28
C SER A 210 14.57 -19.96 0.20
N LYS A 211 13.72 -19.79 1.23
CA LYS A 211 12.78 -20.83 1.68
C LYS A 211 11.76 -21.14 0.57
N ALA A 212 11.23 -20.10 -0.11
CA ALA A 212 10.33 -20.26 -1.25
C ALA A 212 10.95 -21.12 -2.34
N HIS A 213 12.19 -20.85 -2.72
CA HIS A 213 12.93 -21.66 -3.69
C HIS A 213 13.04 -23.12 -3.29
N ALA A 214 13.45 -23.41 -2.05
CA ALA A 214 13.62 -24.78 -1.55
C ALA A 214 12.28 -25.55 -1.52
N VAL A 215 11.22 -24.92 -1.03
CA VAL A 215 9.86 -25.47 -0.96
C VAL A 215 9.33 -25.77 -2.36
N VAL A 216 9.40 -24.79 -3.25
CA VAL A 216 8.88 -24.91 -4.63
C VAL A 216 9.65 -25.95 -5.42
N SER A 217 10.98 -26.04 -5.30
CA SER A 217 11.80 -27.08 -5.93
C SER A 217 11.34 -28.48 -5.51
N THR A 218 10.95 -28.66 -4.25
CA THR A 218 10.43 -29.95 -3.75
C THR A 218 9.04 -30.26 -4.32
N VAL A 219 8.13 -29.26 -4.34
CA VAL A 219 6.79 -29.41 -4.89
C VAL A 219 6.84 -29.78 -6.37
N LEU A 220 7.74 -29.15 -7.16
CA LEU A 220 7.89 -29.40 -8.59
C LEU A 220 8.40 -30.81 -8.90
N ARG A 221 9.28 -31.38 -8.06
CA ARG A 221 9.72 -32.79 -8.19
C ARG A 221 8.59 -33.76 -7.93
N GLN A 222 7.75 -33.47 -6.94
CA GLN A 222 6.62 -34.33 -6.55
C GLN A 222 5.43 -34.22 -7.51
N ASN A 223 5.31 -33.07 -8.20
CA ASN A 223 4.19 -32.76 -9.10
C ASN A 223 4.73 -32.29 -10.47
N PRO A 224 5.28 -33.20 -11.28
CA PRO A 224 5.92 -32.83 -12.55
C PRO A 224 4.93 -32.25 -13.57
N ASP A 225 3.65 -32.49 -13.40
CA ASP A 225 2.54 -32.02 -14.23
C ASP A 225 1.75 -30.84 -13.61
N LEU A 226 2.34 -30.13 -12.64
CA LEU A 226 1.73 -28.95 -12.04
C LEU A 226 1.37 -27.92 -13.13
N CYS A 227 0.12 -27.44 -13.11
CA CYS A 227 -0.38 -26.45 -14.08
C CYS A 227 -0.07 -25.02 -13.64
N GLY A 228 -0.28 -24.70 -12.36
CA GLY A 228 -0.09 -23.34 -11.91
C GLY A 228 0.32 -23.19 -10.45
N TYR A 229 0.83 -22.01 -10.12
CA TYR A 229 1.29 -21.66 -8.79
C TYR A 229 0.67 -20.33 -8.34
N PHE A 230 0.08 -20.32 -7.13
CA PHE A 230 -0.46 -19.12 -6.47
C PHE A 230 0.58 -18.57 -5.51
N GLY A 231 1.18 -17.43 -5.86
CA GLY A 231 2.07 -16.66 -5.01
C GLY A 231 1.34 -15.52 -4.29
N PHE A 232 1.85 -15.13 -3.12
CA PHE A 232 1.24 -14.11 -2.27
C PHE A 232 1.96 -12.78 -2.27
N TRP A 233 3.24 -12.75 -2.64
CA TRP A 233 4.03 -11.54 -2.67
C TRP A 233 5.29 -11.73 -3.50
N ASP A 234 5.54 -10.82 -4.43
CA ASP A 234 6.64 -10.87 -5.42
C ASP A 234 8.04 -10.99 -4.80
N GLY A 235 8.25 -10.44 -3.59
CA GLY A 235 9.51 -10.58 -2.87
C GLY A 235 9.85 -12.06 -2.60
N GLN A 236 8.94 -12.83 -2.01
CA GLN A 236 9.13 -14.28 -1.82
C GLN A 236 9.00 -15.06 -3.12
N ASP A 237 8.08 -14.65 -4.02
CA ASP A 237 7.80 -15.32 -5.28
C ASP A 237 8.96 -15.21 -6.28
N SER A 238 9.95 -14.35 -6.00
CA SER A 238 11.22 -14.35 -6.72
C SER A 238 11.96 -15.70 -6.57
N GLY A 239 11.89 -16.32 -5.40
CA GLY A 239 12.39 -17.68 -5.15
C GLY A 239 11.55 -18.76 -5.86
N LEU A 240 10.22 -18.61 -5.86
CA LEU A 240 9.33 -19.46 -6.66
C LEU A 240 9.71 -19.41 -8.15
N ALA A 241 9.85 -18.21 -8.72
CA ALA A 241 10.23 -18.00 -10.11
C ALA A 241 11.59 -18.62 -10.45
N ALA A 242 12.57 -18.51 -9.53
CA ALA A 242 13.88 -19.14 -9.70
C ALA A 242 13.78 -20.68 -9.76
N ALA A 243 13.02 -21.30 -8.85
CA ALA A 243 12.81 -22.75 -8.83
C ALA A 243 12.09 -23.26 -10.09
N VAL A 244 11.07 -22.53 -10.56
CA VAL A 244 10.36 -22.86 -11.82
C VAL A 244 11.29 -22.79 -13.02
N ARG A 245 12.14 -21.76 -13.08
CA ARG A 245 13.14 -21.59 -14.15
C ARG A 245 14.19 -22.71 -14.14
N GLU A 246 14.75 -23.02 -12.98
CA GLU A 246 15.76 -24.11 -12.83
C GLU A 246 15.21 -25.47 -13.19
N ALA A 247 13.92 -25.70 -12.94
CA ALA A 247 13.22 -26.90 -13.37
C ALA A 247 12.91 -26.95 -14.88
N GLY A 248 13.26 -25.91 -15.66
CA GLY A 248 12.95 -25.79 -17.10
C GLY A 248 11.45 -25.69 -17.40
N LYS A 249 10.67 -25.08 -16.46
CA LYS A 249 9.21 -25.04 -16.51
C LYS A 249 8.64 -23.62 -16.70
N THR A 250 9.47 -22.60 -16.93
CA THR A 250 9.02 -21.26 -17.33
C THR A 250 8.13 -21.35 -18.59
N GLY A 251 6.96 -20.70 -18.54
CA GLY A 251 5.94 -20.77 -19.59
C GLY A 251 5.14 -22.08 -19.65
N LYS A 252 5.49 -23.10 -18.82
CA LYS A 252 4.72 -24.35 -18.70
C LYS A 252 3.87 -24.38 -17.43
N ILE A 253 4.32 -23.72 -16.36
CA ILE A 253 3.59 -23.52 -15.12
C ILE A 253 3.13 -22.06 -15.11
N TYR A 254 1.84 -21.85 -14.95
CA TYR A 254 1.24 -20.52 -14.88
C TYR A 254 1.42 -19.92 -13.48
N VAL A 255 2.23 -18.89 -13.36
CA VAL A 255 2.56 -18.25 -12.10
C VAL A 255 1.78 -16.95 -11.94
N VAL A 256 0.92 -16.90 -10.92
CA VAL A 256 0.30 -15.65 -10.49
C VAL A 256 0.98 -15.11 -9.24
N SER A 257 1.23 -13.81 -9.22
CA SER A 257 1.84 -13.11 -8.08
C SER A 257 1.18 -11.76 -7.87
N GLN A 258 1.56 -11.07 -6.80
CA GLN A 258 1.15 -9.70 -6.52
C GLN A 258 2.23 -8.97 -5.74
N GLY A 259 2.22 -7.64 -5.82
CA GLY A 259 3.18 -6.84 -5.07
C GLY A 259 3.07 -5.35 -5.36
N ALA A 260 4.07 -4.66 -4.88
CA ALA A 260 4.10 -3.20 -4.93
C ALA A 260 4.50 -2.62 -6.30
N GLY A 261 4.90 -3.46 -7.26
CA GLY A 261 5.25 -3.02 -8.62
C GLY A 261 6.65 -2.41 -8.72
N GLU A 262 7.61 -2.90 -7.96
CA GLU A 262 9.02 -2.51 -8.13
C GLU A 262 9.55 -2.95 -9.51
N SER A 263 10.60 -2.31 -9.98
CA SER A 263 11.23 -2.62 -11.28
C SER A 263 11.65 -4.09 -11.42
N ALA A 264 12.01 -4.75 -10.31
CA ALA A 264 12.31 -6.18 -10.26
C ALA A 264 11.09 -7.05 -10.63
N ALA A 265 9.87 -6.67 -10.22
CA ALA A 265 8.64 -7.36 -10.59
C ALA A 265 8.37 -7.23 -12.11
N CYS A 266 8.55 -6.03 -12.70
CA CYS A 266 8.44 -5.84 -14.15
C CYS A 266 9.42 -6.73 -14.94
N ALA A 267 10.66 -6.88 -14.47
CA ALA A 267 11.63 -7.78 -15.08
C ALA A 267 11.14 -9.24 -15.09
N LYS A 268 10.52 -9.70 -13.99
CA LYS A 268 9.93 -11.04 -13.87
C LYS A 268 8.71 -11.27 -14.78
N ILE A 269 7.91 -10.23 -15.01
CA ILE A 269 6.80 -10.28 -15.96
C ILE A 269 7.34 -10.30 -17.40
N ALA A 270 8.35 -9.48 -17.69
CA ALA A 270 8.93 -9.38 -19.03
C ALA A 270 9.63 -10.67 -19.46
N ASP A 271 10.32 -11.36 -18.55
CA ASP A 271 11.00 -12.63 -18.80
C ASP A 271 10.08 -13.87 -18.75
N GLY A 272 8.79 -13.68 -18.39
CA GLY A 272 7.79 -14.74 -18.29
C GLY A 272 7.86 -15.59 -17.02
N SER A 273 8.57 -15.11 -15.98
CA SER A 273 8.60 -15.75 -14.66
C SER A 273 7.29 -15.55 -13.89
N TYR A 274 6.59 -14.43 -14.13
CA TYR A 274 5.22 -14.18 -13.69
C TYR A 274 4.34 -14.02 -14.93
N ASP A 275 3.30 -14.84 -15.02
CA ASP A 275 2.34 -14.80 -16.15
C ASP A 275 1.25 -13.76 -15.93
N PHE A 276 0.85 -13.57 -14.65
CA PHE A 276 -0.12 -12.58 -14.23
C PHE A 276 0.28 -11.97 -12.88
N TYR A 277 0.21 -10.66 -12.79
CA TYR A 277 0.66 -9.93 -11.62
C TYR A 277 -0.33 -8.83 -11.24
N VAL A 278 -0.78 -8.83 -10.00
CA VAL A 278 -1.59 -7.74 -9.44
C VAL A 278 -0.68 -6.74 -8.75
N SER A 279 -0.53 -5.56 -9.37
CA SER A 279 0.29 -4.47 -8.86
C SER A 279 -0.56 -3.46 -8.08
N TYR A 280 -0.19 -3.18 -6.85
CA TYR A 280 -0.75 -2.06 -6.08
C TYR A 280 0.13 -0.81 -6.14
N ASN A 281 1.08 -0.76 -7.01
CA ASN A 281 1.98 0.33 -7.39
C ASN A 281 2.21 1.39 -6.30
N ILE A 282 3.35 1.34 -5.63
CA ILE A 282 3.65 2.24 -4.49
C ILE A 282 3.66 3.71 -4.89
N LEU A 283 4.09 4.02 -6.11
CA LEU A 283 4.08 5.39 -6.61
C LEU A 283 2.66 5.99 -6.57
N GLU A 284 1.66 5.19 -6.95
CA GLU A 284 0.25 5.59 -6.89
C GLU A 284 -0.31 5.53 -5.46
N LEU A 285 0.13 4.57 -4.64
CA LEU A 285 -0.37 4.41 -3.28
C LEU A 285 0.16 5.49 -2.32
N THR A 286 1.34 6.09 -2.58
CA THR A 286 1.86 7.20 -1.77
C THR A 286 0.98 8.44 -1.81
N LYS A 287 0.25 8.70 -2.91
CA LYS A 287 -0.67 9.83 -3.02
C LYS A 287 -1.78 9.79 -1.96
N PRO A 288 -2.65 8.78 -1.92
CA PRO A 288 -3.71 8.70 -0.90
C PRO A 288 -3.17 8.55 0.52
N ILE A 289 -1.95 8.02 0.71
CA ILE A 289 -1.30 8.02 2.03
C ILE A 289 -1.02 9.45 2.47
N ASN A 290 -0.39 10.24 1.62
CA ASN A 290 -0.07 11.64 1.89
C ASN A 290 -1.32 12.49 2.09
N ASP A 291 -2.37 12.25 1.30
CA ASP A 291 -3.68 12.89 1.46
C ASP A 291 -4.30 12.56 2.81
N ALA A 292 -4.28 11.30 3.23
CA ALA A 292 -4.79 10.88 4.53
C ALA A 292 -4.01 11.51 5.70
N ILE A 293 -2.68 11.58 5.59
CA ILE A 293 -1.83 12.25 6.59
C ILE A 293 -2.21 13.72 6.70
N THR A 294 -2.30 14.45 5.59
CA THR A 294 -2.65 15.88 5.58
C THR A 294 -4.04 16.12 6.14
N VAL A 295 -5.04 15.32 5.76
CA VAL A 295 -6.41 15.41 6.31
C VAL A 295 -6.40 15.22 7.82
N ILE A 296 -5.70 14.19 8.33
CA ILE A 296 -5.65 13.92 9.77
C ILE A 296 -4.94 15.05 10.53
N LEU A 297 -3.84 15.57 10.00
CA LEU A 297 -3.03 16.60 10.67
C LEU A 297 -3.73 17.98 10.71
N GLN A 298 -4.63 18.29 9.77
CA GLN A 298 -5.41 19.52 9.75
C GLN A 298 -6.39 19.63 10.92
N HIS A 299 -6.82 18.49 11.50
CA HIS A 299 -7.68 18.51 12.66
C HIS A 299 -6.89 18.86 13.94
N GLY A 300 -7.43 19.71 14.79
CA GLY A 300 -6.88 20.02 16.12
C GLY A 300 -6.72 18.76 16.98
N THR A 301 -5.80 18.77 17.94
CA THR A 301 -5.48 17.58 18.77
C THR A 301 -6.70 17.03 19.53
N ASN A 302 -7.66 17.88 19.86
CA ASN A 302 -8.89 17.50 20.57
C ASN A 302 -10.09 17.25 19.65
N GLU A 303 -9.92 17.40 18.34
CA GLU A 303 -11.00 17.17 17.38
C GLU A 303 -11.08 15.70 17.00
N LYS A 304 -12.30 15.17 16.99
CA LYS A 304 -12.56 13.80 16.54
C LYS A 304 -12.50 13.74 15.03
N VAL A 305 -11.56 12.99 14.49
CA VAL A 305 -11.56 12.61 13.07
C VAL A 305 -12.56 11.46 12.88
N ARG A 306 -13.53 11.62 11.98
CA ARG A 306 -14.41 10.52 11.60
C ARG A 306 -13.56 9.42 10.93
N PRO A 307 -13.63 8.17 11.40
CA PRO A 307 -12.87 7.09 10.77
C PRO A 307 -13.17 6.94 9.28
N PHE A 308 -12.14 6.77 8.47
CA PHE A 308 -12.25 6.57 7.02
C PHE A 308 -11.28 5.53 6.49
N ALA A 309 -11.56 5.03 5.29
CA ALA A 309 -10.65 4.14 4.57
C ALA A 309 -10.54 4.56 3.11
N ILE A 310 -9.34 4.44 2.55
CA ILE A 310 -9.06 4.64 1.13
C ILE A 310 -8.47 3.35 0.60
N TYR A 311 -9.14 2.75 -0.39
CA TYR A 311 -8.67 1.58 -1.10
C TYR A 311 -8.21 1.98 -2.50
N GLN A 312 -6.90 1.84 -2.74
CA GLN A 312 -6.30 2.09 -4.04
C GLN A 312 -6.69 0.97 -5.01
N THR A 313 -7.01 1.33 -6.23
CA THR A 313 -7.19 0.37 -7.33
C THR A 313 -5.86 -0.26 -7.72
N THR A 314 -5.89 -1.52 -8.14
CA THR A 314 -4.70 -2.26 -8.56
C THR A 314 -4.62 -2.37 -10.08
N GLN A 315 -3.40 -2.48 -10.60
CA GLN A 315 -3.13 -2.74 -11.99
C GLN A 315 -2.98 -4.25 -12.20
N HIS A 316 -3.49 -4.76 -13.32
CA HIS A 316 -3.34 -6.16 -13.71
C HIS A 316 -2.32 -6.25 -14.85
N LEU A 317 -1.15 -6.79 -14.55
CA LEU A 317 -0.02 -6.80 -15.46
C LEU A 317 0.24 -8.20 -16.02
N THR A 318 0.53 -8.24 -17.29
CA THR A 318 1.03 -9.39 -18.04
C THR A 318 2.15 -8.90 -18.95
N LYS A 319 2.90 -9.80 -19.57
CA LYS A 319 3.91 -9.40 -20.55
C LYS A 319 3.34 -8.51 -21.68
N ALA A 320 2.09 -8.73 -22.07
CA ALA A 320 1.43 -7.96 -23.13
C ALA A 320 0.96 -6.56 -22.68
N THR A 321 0.74 -6.36 -21.39
CA THR A 321 0.23 -5.07 -20.84
C THR A 321 1.31 -4.21 -20.19
N LEU A 322 2.55 -4.73 -20.07
CA LEU A 322 3.68 -3.97 -19.53
C LEU A 322 3.98 -2.72 -20.36
N ASN A 323 4.21 -1.63 -19.67
CA ASN A 323 4.67 -0.35 -20.24
C ASN A 323 5.62 0.37 -19.26
N SER A 324 6.16 1.52 -19.65
CA SER A 324 7.12 2.30 -18.86
C SER A 324 6.60 2.78 -17.50
N ASN A 325 5.27 2.84 -17.32
CA ASN A 325 4.63 3.31 -16.09
C ASN A 325 4.12 2.15 -15.21
N SER A 326 4.33 0.90 -15.61
CA SER A 326 3.84 -0.27 -14.88
C SER A 326 4.57 -0.51 -13.57
N CYS A 327 5.84 -0.11 -13.50
CA CYS A 327 6.67 -0.31 -12.30
C CYS A 327 7.41 0.98 -11.91
N TRP A 328 7.85 1.02 -10.67
CA TRP A 328 8.50 2.17 -10.08
C TRP A 328 9.91 1.84 -9.56
N THR A 329 10.66 2.89 -9.28
CA THR A 329 11.94 2.86 -8.57
C THR A 329 11.92 3.81 -7.38
N LEU A 330 12.72 3.52 -6.35
CA LEU A 330 12.83 4.39 -5.18
C LEU A 330 13.26 5.83 -5.55
N SER A 331 14.08 5.97 -6.59
CA SER A 331 14.52 7.29 -7.08
C SER A 331 13.37 8.13 -7.66
N GLN A 332 12.36 7.49 -8.27
CA GLN A 332 11.16 8.20 -8.74
C GLN A 332 10.36 8.75 -7.56
N ILE A 333 10.14 7.96 -6.51
CA ILE A 333 9.41 8.42 -5.31
C ILE A 333 10.13 9.59 -4.64
N LYS A 334 11.45 9.51 -4.52
CA LYS A 334 12.27 10.58 -3.89
C LYS A 334 12.25 11.90 -4.66
N ARG A 335 12.21 11.85 -6.00
CA ARG A 335 12.17 13.08 -6.84
C ARG A 335 10.78 13.73 -6.91
N GLY A 336 9.74 13.02 -6.59
CA GLY A 336 8.36 13.44 -6.87
C GLY A 336 7.91 13.03 -8.28
N TYR A 337 6.63 13.17 -8.53
CA TYR A 337 5.99 12.82 -9.81
C TYR A 337 6.28 13.87 -10.87
#